data_74034ebc2992fa2a767e57c5c5c22d65
#
_entry.id   74034ebc2992fa2a767e57c5c5c22d65
#
_cell.length_a   1.000
_cell.length_b   1.000
_cell.length_c   1.000
_cell.angle_alpha   90.00
_cell.angle_beta   90.00
_cell.angle_gamma   90.00
#
_symmetry.space_group_name_H-M   'P 1'
#
loop_
_entity.id
_entity.type
_entity.pdbx_description
1 polymer ?
#
loop_
_entity_poly.entity_id
_entity_poly.type
_entity_poly.pdbx_seq_one_letter_code
_entity_poly.pdbx_strand_id
1 'polypeptide(L)'
;EGLITLWHYDASDRITHRTVNGDPAEQWQYDEHGWLTTLSHTCEGHRVSVHYGYDDKGRLTGERQTVENPETGEMLWEHETGHAYSEQGLATRQEPDGLPPVEWLTYGSGYLAGMKLGGTPLVEYTRDRLHRETARSFGGAGSTAGYEQATAYTLTGQLQSRHLNLPQLDCDYTWNDNGQLVRISGPQECREYRYSGTGRLTGVHTTAANLDIDIPYATDPAGNRLPDPELHPDSTLTAWPDNRIAEDAHYVYRYDEYGRLAEKTDRIPEGVIRMHDERTHHYHYDSQHRLVFYTRIQHGEPQVESRYLYDPLGRRTGKRVWRRERDLTGWMSLSRKPEETWYGWDGDGLTTVQTQQTRIQTVYQPGSFTPLLRIETENGEQA
;
A
#
# COMPACT_ATOMS: atom_id res chain seq x y z
N GLU A 1 -2.73 21.59 18.33
CA GLU A 1 -2.84 23.05 18.38
C GLU A 1 -2.66 23.66 16.99
N GLY A 2 -3.60 24.51 16.58
CA GLY A 2 -3.36 25.51 15.58
C GLY A 2 -3.76 25.30 14.14
N LEU A 3 -4.31 24.15 13.72
CA LEU A 3 -4.87 24.02 12.37
C LEU A 3 -6.36 24.37 12.36
N ILE A 4 -6.70 25.47 11.70
CA ILE A 4 -8.08 25.89 11.51
C ILE A 4 -8.55 25.42 10.15
N THR A 5 -9.53 24.54 10.14
CA THR A 5 -10.17 24.03 8.92
C THR A 5 -11.53 24.66 8.77
N LEU A 6 -11.77 25.28 7.62
CA LEU A 6 -13.06 25.88 7.26
C LEU A 6 -13.66 25.12 6.08
N TRP A 7 -14.96 24.85 6.17
CA TRP A 7 -15.74 24.17 5.15
C TRP A 7 -16.73 25.15 4.51
N HIS A 8 -16.83 25.12 3.20
CA HIS A 8 -17.76 25.93 2.43
C HIS A 8 -18.76 25.03 1.73
N TYR A 9 -20.01 25.48 1.66
CA TYR A 9 -21.11 24.69 1.12
C TYR A 9 -21.84 25.47 0.03
N ASP A 10 -22.45 24.75 -0.92
CA ASP A 10 -23.36 25.34 -1.91
C ASP A 10 -24.80 25.50 -1.34
N ALA A 11 -25.71 25.97 -2.18
CA ALA A 11 -27.12 26.18 -1.78
C ALA A 11 -27.86 24.87 -1.46
N SER A 12 -27.31 23.72 -1.84
CA SER A 12 -27.83 22.37 -1.55
C SER A 12 -27.10 21.68 -0.40
N ASP A 13 -26.36 22.45 0.41
CA ASP A 13 -25.58 21.98 1.56
C ASP A 13 -24.48 20.94 1.20
N ARG A 14 -24.00 20.96 -0.06
CA ARG A 14 -22.88 20.12 -0.50
C ARG A 14 -21.57 20.88 -0.34
N ILE A 15 -20.54 20.19 0.11
CA ILE A 15 -19.20 20.76 0.29
C ILE A 15 -18.64 21.17 -1.08
N THR A 16 -18.21 22.44 -1.21
CA THR A 16 -17.57 22.94 -2.43
C THR A 16 -16.08 23.21 -2.26
N HIS A 17 -15.69 23.66 -1.08
CA HIS A 17 -14.29 23.98 -0.77
C HIS A 17 -13.98 23.63 0.68
N ARG A 18 -12.72 23.33 0.91
CA ARG A 18 -12.13 23.26 2.24
C ARG A 18 -10.87 24.13 2.24
N THR A 19 -10.71 24.94 3.28
CA THR A 19 -9.47 25.70 3.52
C THR A 19 -8.85 25.27 4.84
N VAL A 20 -7.52 25.24 4.90
CA VAL A 20 -6.78 24.98 6.13
C VAL A 20 -5.83 26.16 6.36
N ASN A 21 -5.99 26.83 7.51
CA ASN A 21 -5.26 28.08 7.85
C ASN A 21 -5.34 29.16 6.76
N GLY A 22 -6.48 29.24 6.06
CA GLY A 22 -6.72 30.21 4.99
C GLY A 22 -6.21 29.77 3.61
N ASP A 23 -5.44 28.70 3.51
CA ASP A 23 -4.98 28.18 2.23
C ASP A 23 -6.04 27.29 1.59
N PRO A 24 -6.31 27.42 0.28
CA PRO A 24 -7.21 26.53 -0.43
C PRO A 24 -6.68 25.10 -0.36
N ALA A 25 -7.42 24.19 0.30
CA ALA A 25 -7.00 22.82 0.44
C ALA A 25 -7.62 21.93 -0.63
N GLU A 26 -8.94 21.99 -0.79
CA GLU A 26 -9.66 21.11 -1.70
C GLU A 26 -10.87 21.80 -2.33
N GLN A 27 -11.24 21.34 -3.54
CA GLN A 27 -12.41 21.77 -4.28
C GLN A 27 -13.23 20.57 -4.73
N TRP A 28 -14.56 20.64 -4.58
CA TRP A 28 -15.52 19.63 -5.00
C TRP A 28 -16.42 20.20 -6.08
N GLN A 29 -16.68 19.41 -7.13
CA GLN A 29 -17.65 19.74 -8.16
C GLN A 29 -18.66 18.60 -8.31
N TYR A 30 -19.90 18.95 -8.61
CA TYR A 30 -21.00 18.02 -8.72
C TYR A 30 -21.72 18.17 -10.06
N ASP A 31 -22.35 17.10 -10.50
CA ASP A 31 -23.21 17.14 -11.69
C ASP A 31 -24.65 17.60 -11.36
N GLU A 32 -25.51 17.57 -12.35
CA GLU A 32 -26.94 17.94 -12.23
C GLU A 32 -27.71 17.02 -11.28
N HIS A 33 -27.25 15.78 -11.06
CA HIS A 33 -27.83 14.84 -10.11
C HIS A 33 -27.33 15.04 -8.67
N GLY A 34 -26.35 15.90 -8.48
CA GLY A 34 -25.69 16.08 -7.19
C GLY A 34 -24.60 15.06 -6.88
N TRP A 35 -24.16 14.30 -7.87
CA TRP A 35 -23.07 13.33 -7.72
C TRP A 35 -21.72 14.01 -7.91
N LEU A 36 -20.75 13.63 -7.08
CA LEU A 36 -19.41 14.20 -7.13
C LEU A 36 -18.70 13.80 -8.43
N THR A 37 -18.34 14.78 -9.26
CA THR A 37 -17.66 14.56 -10.53
C THR A 37 -16.17 14.83 -10.46
N THR A 38 -15.75 15.79 -9.64
CA THR A 38 -14.34 16.17 -9.55
C THR A 38 -14.00 16.61 -8.14
N LEU A 39 -12.89 16.11 -7.65
CA LEU A 39 -12.26 16.51 -6.42
C LEU A 39 -10.81 16.90 -6.74
N SER A 40 -10.39 18.11 -6.43
CA SER A 40 -9.05 18.60 -6.78
C SER A 40 -8.42 19.41 -5.66
N HIS A 41 -7.09 19.43 -5.67
CA HIS A 41 -6.29 20.31 -4.83
C HIS A 41 -4.95 20.61 -5.49
N THR A 42 -4.22 21.55 -4.91
CA THR A 42 -2.82 21.81 -5.25
C THR A 42 -1.92 21.14 -4.22
N CYS A 43 -0.99 20.31 -4.69
CA CYS A 43 -0.01 19.62 -3.86
C CYS A 43 1.38 19.88 -4.45
N GLU A 44 2.27 20.50 -3.66
CA GLU A 44 3.66 20.79 -4.07
C GLU A 44 3.75 21.48 -5.45
N GLY A 45 2.88 22.46 -5.69
CA GLY A 45 2.83 23.21 -6.94
C GLY A 45 2.17 22.50 -8.12
N HIS A 46 1.61 21.32 -7.93
CA HIS A 46 0.90 20.55 -8.94
C HIS A 46 -0.59 20.47 -8.63
N ARG A 47 -1.40 20.51 -9.68
CA ARG A 47 -2.83 20.23 -9.54
C ARG A 47 -3.05 18.72 -9.62
N VAL A 48 -3.55 18.15 -8.54
CA VAL A 48 -3.89 16.74 -8.45
C VAL A 48 -5.40 16.60 -8.32
N SER A 49 -6.00 15.83 -9.21
CA SER A 49 -7.45 15.73 -9.34
C SER A 49 -7.90 14.28 -9.43
N VAL A 50 -9.10 14.03 -8.94
CA VAL A 50 -9.82 12.77 -9.13
C VAL A 50 -11.13 13.09 -9.82
N HIS A 51 -11.42 12.38 -10.90
CA HIS A 51 -12.64 12.55 -11.70
C HIS A 51 -13.46 11.27 -11.66
N TYR A 52 -14.77 11.41 -11.49
CA TYR A 52 -15.71 10.30 -11.40
C TYR A 52 -16.72 10.35 -12.53
N GLY A 53 -17.00 9.20 -13.14
CA GLY A 53 -18.08 8.98 -14.06
C GLY A 53 -19.14 8.05 -13.47
N TYR A 54 -20.41 8.26 -13.85
CA TYR A 54 -21.52 7.49 -13.32
C TYR A 54 -22.44 7.00 -14.44
N ASP A 55 -23.14 5.91 -14.20
CA ASP A 55 -24.27 5.49 -15.03
C ASP A 55 -25.56 6.20 -14.61
N ASP A 56 -26.66 5.92 -15.30
CA ASP A 56 -27.98 6.50 -15.04
C ASP A 56 -28.56 6.11 -13.67
N LYS A 57 -28.03 5.08 -13.04
CA LYS A 57 -28.40 4.64 -11.67
C LYS A 57 -27.49 5.18 -10.58
N GLY A 58 -26.51 6.03 -10.92
CA GLY A 58 -25.57 6.60 -9.98
C GLY A 58 -24.44 5.69 -9.56
N ARG A 59 -24.23 4.58 -10.26
CA ARG A 59 -23.11 3.67 -9.99
C ARG A 59 -21.86 4.18 -10.69
N LEU A 60 -20.72 4.05 -10.02
CA LEU A 60 -19.43 4.52 -10.52
C LEU A 60 -18.97 3.70 -11.74
N THR A 61 -18.92 4.33 -12.90
CA THR A 61 -18.45 3.69 -14.14
C THR A 61 -16.99 4.00 -14.46
N GLY A 62 -16.41 4.97 -13.82
CA GLY A 62 -15.01 5.31 -14.01
C GLY A 62 -14.45 6.19 -12.93
N GLU A 63 -13.17 6.01 -12.67
CA GLU A 63 -12.35 6.86 -11.82
C GLU A 63 -11.07 7.21 -12.59
N ARG A 64 -10.78 8.51 -12.69
CA ARG A 64 -9.60 9.01 -13.38
C ARG A 64 -8.80 9.91 -12.45
N GLN A 65 -7.51 9.64 -12.29
CA GLN A 65 -6.59 10.49 -11.55
C GLN A 65 -5.71 11.26 -12.53
N THR A 66 -5.49 12.54 -12.24
CA THR A 66 -4.65 13.40 -13.07
C THR A 66 -3.70 14.21 -12.20
N VAL A 67 -2.48 14.39 -12.68
CA VAL A 67 -1.49 15.33 -12.15
C VAL A 67 -1.06 16.24 -13.27
N GLU A 68 -1.27 17.54 -13.09
CA GLU A 68 -0.91 18.54 -14.09
C GLU A 68 -0.11 19.70 -13.49
N ASN A 69 0.71 20.33 -14.33
CA ASN A 69 1.31 21.59 -14.00
C ASN A 69 0.28 22.71 -14.27
N PRO A 70 -0.19 23.42 -13.22
CA PRO A 70 -1.25 24.42 -13.38
C PRO A 70 -0.82 25.66 -14.18
N GLU A 71 0.49 25.92 -14.29
CA GLU A 71 1.01 27.06 -15.05
C GLU A 71 1.11 26.78 -16.54
N THR A 72 1.54 25.59 -16.92
CA THR A 72 1.75 25.20 -18.32
C THR A 72 0.62 24.36 -18.90
N GLY A 73 -0.25 23.80 -18.07
CA GLY A 73 -1.28 22.85 -18.47
C GLY A 73 -0.77 21.48 -18.89
N GLU A 74 0.54 21.21 -18.69
CA GLU A 74 1.13 19.92 -19.01
C GLU A 74 0.59 18.82 -18.11
N MET A 75 0.10 17.73 -18.72
CA MET A 75 -0.32 16.53 -18.00
C MET A 75 0.89 15.65 -17.71
N LEU A 76 1.23 15.51 -16.42
CA LEU A 76 2.36 14.71 -15.97
C LEU A 76 1.97 13.24 -15.72
N TRP A 77 0.75 13.01 -15.26
CA TRP A 77 0.22 11.69 -14.99
C TRP A 77 -1.28 11.65 -15.23
N GLU A 78 -1.72 10.59 -15.85
CA GLU A 78 -3.13 10.26 -16.05
C GLU A 78 -3.33 8.76 -15.91
N HIS A 79 -4.31 8.36 -15.12
CA HIS A 79 -4.69 6.96 -14.89
C HIS A 79 -6.20 6.86 -14.78
N GLU A 80 -6.79 5.94 -15.51
CA GLU A 80 -8.23 5.72 -15.52
C GLU A 80 -8.56 4.25 -15.34
N THR A 81 -9.59 3.96 -14.58
CA THR A 81 -10.17 2.63 -14.44
C THR A 81 -11.67 2.71 -14.69
N GLY A 82 -12.16 1.94 -15.67
CA GLY A 82 -13.58 1.81 -15.96
C GLY A 82 -14.21 0.62 -15.24
N HIS A 83 -15.50 0.72 -14.95
CA HIS A 83 -16.29 -0.32 -14.31
C HIS A 83 -17.61 -0.53 -15.04
N ALA A 84 -18.04 -1.78 -15.14
CA ALA A 84 -19.36 -2.14 -15.60
C ALA A 84 -20.06 -3.06 -14.58
N TYR A 85 -21.39 -3.01 -14.57
CA TYR A 85 -22.22 -3.73 -13.61
C TYR A 85 -23.30 -4.56 -14.32
N SER A 86 -23.74 -5.63 -13.66
CA SER A 86 -24.94 -6.36 -14.05
C SER A 86 -26.21 -5.56 -13.72
N GLU A 87 -27.35 -6.04 -14.21
CA GLU A 87 -28.66 -5.46 -13.86
C GLU A 87 -28.92 -5.49 -12.34
N GLN A 88 -28.34 -6.45 -11.62
CA GLN A 88 -28.45 -6.61 -10.17
C GLN A 88 -27.42 -5.73 -9.40
N GLY A 89 -26.57 -5.00 -10.11
CA GLY A 89 -25.56 -4.13 -9.49
C GLY A 89 -24.26 -4.82 -9.11
N LEU A 90 -24.02 -6.05 -9.55
CA LEU A 90 -22.76 -6.75 -9.34
C LEU A 90 -21.69 -6.24 -10.32
N ALA A 91 -20.47 -6.06 -9.83
CA ALA A 91 -19.33 -5.73 -10.69
C ALA A 91 -19.06 -6.89 -11.65
N THR A 92 -19.16 -6.61 -12.98
CA THR A 92 -18.96 -7.63 -14.02
C THR A 92 -17.69 -7.41 -14.80
N ARG A 93 -17.21 -6.17 -14.88
CA ARG A 93 -16.07 -5.79 -15.72
C ARG A 93 -15.30 -4.63 -15.11
N GLN A 94 -14.00 -4.71 -15.21
CA GLN A 94 -13.06 -3.65 -14.88
C GLN A 94 -12.17 -3.40 -16.10
N GLU A 95 -12.00 -2.14 -16.46
CA GLU A 95 -11.14 -1.72 -17.57
C GLU A 95 -9.99 -0.87 -17.01
N PRO A 96 -8.91 -1.49 -16.52
CA PRO A 96 -7.73 -0.78 -16.07
C PRO A 96 -7.00 -0.17 -17.28
N ASP A 97 -6.51 1.04 -17.11
CA ASP A 97 -5.69 1.68 -18.13
C ASP A 97 -4.41 0.86 -18.41
N GLY A 98 -4.17 0.56 -19.69
CA GLY A 98 -3.00 -0.21 -20.14
C GLY A 98 -3.11 -1.72 -19.99
N LEU A 99 -4.24 -2.26 -19.54
CA LEU A 99 -4.52 -3.69 -19.52
C LEU A 99 -5.73 -4.04 -20.40
N PRO A 100 -5.79 -5.28 -20.93
CA PRO A 100 -7.03 -5.81 -21.46
C PRO A 100 -8.14 -5.81 -20.38
N PRO A 101 -9.42 -5.76 -20.79
CA PRO A 101 -10.53 -5.78 -19.85
C PRO A 101 -10.52 -7.03 -18.96
N VAL A 102 -10.80 -6.82 -17.68
CA VAL A 102 -11.00 -7.88 -16.69
C VAL A 102 -12.50 -8.14 -16.58
N GLU A 103 -12.91 -9.38 -16.80
CA GLU A 103 -14.30 -9.81 -16.67
C GLU A 103 -14.43 -10.77 -15.50
N TRP A 104 -15.39 -10.49 -14.63
CA TRP A 104 -15.69 -11.30 -13.47
C TRP A 104 -16.86 -12.26 -13.76
N LEU A 105 -16.63 -13.55 -13.55
CA LEU A 105 -17.66 -14.58 -13.67
C LEU A 105 -18.19 -14.90 -12.29
N THR A 106 -19.49 -14.72 -12.10
CA THR A 106 -20.16 -14.93 -10.81
C THR A 106 -21.32 -15.90 -10.95
N TYR A 107 -21.71 -16.50 -9.84
CA TYR A 107 -22.90 -17.33 -9.73
C TYR A 107 -23.67 -17.02 -8.45
N GLY A 108 -24.92 -17.42 -8.38
CA GLY A 108 -25.80 -17.18 -7.22
C GLY A 108 -25.95 -15.69 -6.94
N SER A 109 -25.80 -15.28 -5.69
CA SER A 109 -25.91 -13.88 -5.25
C SER A 109 -24.66 -13.04 -5.47
N GLY A 110 -23.68 -13.53 -6.23
CA GLY A 110 -22.45 -12.78 -6.54
C GLY A 110 -21.16 -13.47 -6.12
N TYR A 111 -21.20 -14.77 -5.91
CA TYR A 111 -19.99 -15.56 -5.62
C TYR A 111 -19.10 -15.66 -6.85
N LEU A 112 -17.82 -15.38 -6.68
CA LEU A 112 -16.86 -15.41 -7.77
C LEU A 112 -16.59 -16.84 -8.24
N ALA A 113 -16.86 -17.12 -9.51
CA ALA A 113 -16.60 -18.41 -10.15
C ALA A 113 -15.36 -18.41 -11.02
N GLY A 114 -14.93 -17.23 -11.49
CA GLY A 114 -13.76 -17.12 -12.34
C GLY A 114 -13.50 -15.70 -12.82
N MET A 115 -12.43 -15.56 -13.61
CA MET A 115 -12.02 -14.30 -14.20
C MET A 115 -11.48 -14.55 -15.60
N LYS A 116 -11.82 -13.62 -16.50
CA LYS A 116 -11.23 -13.53 -17.85
C LYS A 116 -10.41 -12.26 -17.97
N LEU A 117 -9.31 -12.34 -18.67
CA LEU A 117 -8.49 -11.19 -19.04
C LEU A 117 -8.46 -11.09 -20.57
N GLY A 118 -8.99 -9.98 -21.12
CA GLY A 118 -9.11 -9.81 -22.58
C GLY A 118 -9.93 -10.89 -23.28
N GLY A 119 -10.94 -11.44 -22.64
CA GLY A 119 -11.77 -12.52 -23.15
C GLY A 119 -11.18 -13.93 -22.97
N THR A 120 -9.96 -14.05 -22.46
CA THR A 120 -9.31 -15.33 -22.19
C THR A 120 -9.53 -15.75 -20.74
N PRO A 121 -10.09 -16.94 -20.46
CA PRO A 121 -10.21 -17.45 -19.10
C PRO A 121 -8.84 -17.59 -18.45
N LEU A 122 -8.67 -17.02 -17.25
CA LEU A 122 -7.38 -17.00 -16.56
C LEU A 122 -7.44 -17.69 -15.20
N VAL A 123 -8.50 -17.48 -14.44
CA VAL A 123 -8.71 -18.06 -13.12
C VAL A 123 -10.09 -18.70 -13.05
N GLU A 124 -10.16 -19.90 -12.49
CA GLU A 124 -11.40 -20.59 -12.18
C GLU A 124 -11.41 -21.02 -10.72
N TYR A 125 -12.55 -20.86 -10.04
CA TYR A 125 -12.74 -21.21 -8.64
C TYR A 125 -13.70 -22.38 -8.50
N THR A 126 -13.35 -23.31 -7.62
CA THR A 126 -14.27 -24.33 -7.11
C THR A 126 -14.66 -23.97 -5.68
N ARG A 127 -15.93 -24.07 -5.35
CA ARG A 127 -16.46 -23.72 -4.04
C ARG A 127 -17.27 -24.86 -3.43
N ASP A 128 -17.28 -24.92 -2.09
CA ASP A 128 -18.08 -25.88 -1.33
C ASP A 128 -19.52 -25.37 -1.16
N ARG A 129 -20.33 -26.14 -0.42
CA ARG A 129 -21.73 -25.79 -0.17
C ARG A 129 -21.95 -24.52 0.63
N LEU A 130 -20.92 -24.07 1.35
CA LEU A 130 -20.90 -22.80 2.07
C LEU A 130 -20.28 -21.66 1.23
N HIS A 131 -20.06 -21.90 -0.07
CA HIS A 131 -19.45 -20.98 -1.03
C HIS A 131 -18.02 -20.57 -0.70
N ARG A 132 -17.31 -21.33 0.15
CA ARG A 132 -15.90 -21.12 0.42
C ARG A 132 -15.07 -21.68 -0.72
N GLU A 133 -13.98 -20.98 -1.06
CA GLU A 133 -13.03 -21.43 -2.07
C GLU A 133 -12.34 -22.73 -1.63
N THR A 134 -12.49 -23.79 -2.37
CA THR A 134 -11.82 -25.08 -2.15
C THR A 134 -10.73 -25.36 -3.18
N ALA A 135 -10.82 -24.78 -4.37
CA ALA A 135 -9.79 -24.88 -5.38
C ALA A 135 -9.73 -23.61 -6.23
N ARG A 136 -8.56 -23.32 -6.72
CA ARG A 136 -8.29 -22.23 -7.65
C ARG A 136 -7.35 -22.74 -8.73
N SER A 137 -7.74 -22.59 -10.00
CA SER A 137 -6.96 -23.00 -11.16
C SER A 137 -6.57 -21.78 -11.99
N PHE A 138 -5.32 -21.71 -12.40
CA PHE A 138 -4.78 -20.66 -13.27
C PHE A 138 -4.38 -21.26 -14.62
N GLY A 139 -4.59 -20.50 -15.71
CA GLY A 139 -4.13 -20.87 -17.04
C GLY A 139 -5.17 -21.46 -17.97
N GLY A 140 -6.42 -21.56 -17.56
CA GLY A 140 -7.53 -22.06 -18.39
C GLY A 140 -7.51 -23.55 -18.70
N ALA A 141 -8.61 -24.07 -19.19
CA ALA A 141 -8.74 -25.47 -19.56
C ALA A 141 -7.82 -25.82 -20.73
N GLY A 142 -6.89 -26.74 -20.50
CA GLY A 142 -5.95 -27.24 -21.52
C GLY A 142 -4.54 -26.64 -21.46
N SER A 143 -4.25 -25.76 -20.53
CA SER A 143 -2.87 -25.28 -20.30
C SER A 143 -2.04 -26.36 -19.59
N THR A 144 -0.93 -26.78 -20.20
CA THR A 144 0.03 -27.72 -19.59
C THR A 144 0.86 -27.09 -18.48
N ALA A 145 0.78 -25.76 -18.30
CA ALA A 145 1.54 -24.98 -17.33
C ALA A 145 0.66 -24.35 -16.25
N GLY A 146 -0.56 -24.83 -16.08
CA GLY A 146 -1.51 -24.27 -15.11
C GLY A 146 -1.13 -24.57 -13.67
N TYR A 147 -1.38 -23.60 -12.79
CA TYR A 147 -1.31 -23.79 -11.34
C TYR A 147 -2.67 -24.15 -10.80
N GLU A 148 -2.69 -25.11 -9.88
CA GLU A 148 -3.88 -25.46 -9.12
C GLU A 148 -3.57 -25.36 -7.64
N GLN A 149 -4.39 -24.61 -6.91
CA GLN A 149 -4.30 -24.47 -5.46
C GLN A 149 -5.54 -25.07 -4.83
N ALA A 150 -5.36 -26.06 -3.96
CA ALA A 150 -6.42 -26.62 -3.13
C ALA A 150 -6.38 -25.99 -1.73
N THR A 151 -7.53 -25.63 -1.21
CA THR A 151 -7.70 -25.02 0.10
C THR A 151 -8.63 -25.85 0.96
N ALA A 152 -8.21 -26.16 2.18
CA ALA A 152 -9.02 -26.88 3.16
C ALA A 152 -9.27 -26.00 4.40
N TYR A 153 -10.39 -26.28 5.07
CA TYR A 153 -10.82 -25.55 6.26
C TYR A 153 -11.03 -26.48 7.44
N THR A 154 -10.83 -25.97 8.66
CA THR A 154 -11.19 -26.66 9.88
C THR A 154 -12.72 -26.75 10.02
N LEU A 155 -13.19 -27.57 10.94
CA LEU A 155 -14.63 -27.66 11.26
C LEU A 155 -15.23 -26.32 11.71
N THR A 156 -14.42 -25.45 12.28
CA THR A 156 -14.81 -24.09 12.70
C THR A 156 -14.64 -23.02 11.61
N GLY A 157 -14.24 -23.41 10.39
CA GLY A 157 -14.15 -22.53 9.24
C GLY A 157 -12.84 -21.78 9.09
N GLN A 158 -11.81 -22.10 9.89
CA GLN A 158 -10.48 -21.50 9.79
C GLN A 158 -9.69 -22.20 8.68
N LEU A 159 -8.78 -21.44 8.06
CA LEU A 159 -7.89 -21.98 7.03
C LEU A 159 -6.99 -23.07 7.61
N GLN A 160 -7.08 -24.29 7.10
CA GLN A 160 -6.27 -25.43 7.54
C GLN A 160 -5.07 -25.67 6.65
N SER A 161 -5.23 -25.60 5.33
CA SER A 161 -4.15 -25.86 4.39
C SER A 161 -4.35 -25.15 3.06
N ARG A 162 -3.23 -24.85 2.42
CA ARG A 162 -3.14 -24.46 1.00
C ARG A 162 -2.08 -25.33 0.35
N HIS A 163 -2.49 -26.11 -0.63
CA HIS A 163 -1.60 -27.00 -1.37
C HIS A 163 -1.66 -26.64 -2.85
N LEU A 164 -0.50 -26.41 -3.43
CA LEU A 164 -0.35 -26.16 -4.86
C LEU A 164 0.19 -27.43 -5.53
N ASN A 165 0.05 -27.51 -6.85
CA ASN A 165 0.78 -28.50 -7.64
C ASN A 165 2.31 -28.24 -7.70
N LEU A 166 2.78 -27.20 -7.02
CA LEU A 166 4.17 -26.94 -6.69
C LEU A 166 4.36 -27.11 -5.18
N PRO A 167 4.80 -28.29 -4.70
CA PRO A 167 4.85 -28.62 -3.27
C PRO A 167 5.68 -27.67 -2.41
N GLN A 168 6.69 -26.99 -3.01
CA GLN A 168 7.53 -26.02 -2.29
C GLN A 168 6.76 -24.79 -1.76
N LEU A 169 5.55 -24.56 -2.24
CA LEU A 169 4.70 -23.45 -1.81
C LEU A 169 3.54 -23.90 -0.90
N ASP A 170 3.48 -25.18 -0.56
CA ASP A 170 2.44 -25.71 0.32
C ASP A 170 2.56 -25.14 1.72
N CYS A 171 1.42 -24.85 2.33
CA CYS A 171 1.30 -24.36 3.70
C CYS A 171 0.20 -25.07 4.46
N ASP A 172 0.52 -25.45 5.71
CA ASP A 172 -0.44 -25.94 6.70
C ASP A 172 -0.52 -24.97 7.86
N TYR A 173 -1.72 -24.73 8.36
CA TYR A 173 -2.03 -23.77 9.41
C TYR A 173 -2.57 -24.48 10.63
N THR A 174 -2.08 -24.14 11.80
CA THR A 174 -2.56 -24.68 13.07
C THR A 174 -3.06 -23.56 13.96
N TRP A 175 -4.20 -23.78 14.59
CA TRP A 175 -4.88 -22.82 15.44
C TRP A 175 -5.03 -23.36 16.86
N ASN A 176 -4.97 -22.47 17.86
CA ASN A 176 -5.28 -22.83 19.24
C ASN A 176 -6.81 -22.75 19.50
N ASP A 177 -7.21 -23.13 20.69
CA ASP A 177 -8.62 -23.14 21.09
C ASP A 177 -9.24 -21.74 21.16
N ASN A 178 -8.40 -20.70 21.28
CA ASN A 178 -8.84 -19.29 21.26
C ASN A 178 -8.99 -18.72 19.84
N GLY A 179 -8.80 -19.53 18.80
CA GLY A 179 -8.87 -19.08 17.42
C GLY A 179 -7.66 -18.27 16.94
N GLN A 180 -6.53 -18.36 17.63
CA GLN A 180 -5.29 -17.69 17.23
C GLN A 180 -4.41 -18.63 16.43
N LEU A 181 -3.77 -18.10 15.38
CA LEU A 181 -2.83 -18.85 14.55
C LEU A 181 -1.55 -19.11 15.35
N VAL A 182 -1.22 -20.37 15.59
CA VAL A 182 -0.03 -20.78 16.36
C VAL A 182 1.09 -21.35 15.48
N ARG A 183 0.80 -21.81 14.29
CA ARG A 183 1.80 -22.39 13.39
C ARG A 183 1.44 -22.24 11.94
N ILE A 184 2.45 -21.90 11.13
CA ILE A 184 2.42 -22.04 9.67
C ILE A 184 3.57 -22.96 9.30
N SER A 185 3.27 -24.11 8.68
CA SER A 185 4.25 -25.11 8.29
C SER A 185 4.27 -25.29 6.79
N GLY A 186 5.44 -25.20 6.20
CA GLY A 186 5.69 -25.48 4.80
C GLY A 186 6.97 -26.32 4.61
N PRO A 187 7.27 -26.77 3.39
CA PRO A 187 8.45 -27.62 3.12
C PRO A 187 9.79 -26.93 3.37
N GLN A 188 9.82 -25.61 3.27
CA GLN A 188 11.05 -24.82 3.40
C GLN A 188 11.16 -24.10 4.73
N GLU A 189 10.04 -23.75 5.34
CA GLU A 189 9.99 -22.91 6.53
C GLU A 189 8.83 -23.31 7.43
N CYS A 190 9.07 -23.24 8.73
CA CYS A 190 8.04 -23.37 9.75
C CYS A 190 8.08 -22.15 10.67
N ARG A 191 6.94 -21.54 10.93
CA ARG A 191 6.77 -20.44 11.88
C ARG A 191 5.83 -20.82 12.99
N GLU A 192 6.24 -20.57 14.22
CA GLU A 192 5.44 -20.78 15.41
C GLU A 192 5.23 -19.46 16.12
N TYR A 193 3.98 -19.21 16.55
CA TYR A 193 3.56 -17.98 17.18
C TYR A 193 3.16 -18.26 18.62
N ARG A 194 3.67 -17.43 19.55
CA ARG A 194 3.34 -17.49 20.96
C ARG A 194 2.55 -16.27 21.38
N TYR A 195 1.58 -16.47 22.26
CA TYR A 195 0.69 -15.43 22.76
C TYR A 195 0.70 -15.36 24.28
N SER A 196 0.49 -14.16 24.82
CA SER A 196 0.26 -13.95 26.24
C SER A 196 -1.15 -14.42 26.62
N GLY A 197 -1.41 -14.53 27.92
CA GLY A 197 -2.74 -14.84 28.44
C GLY A 197 -3.80 -13.79 28.07
N THR A 198 -3.38 -12.59 27.69
CA THR A 198 -4.26 -11.50 27.19
C THR A 198 -4.41 -11.48 25.67
N GLY A 199 -3.83 -12.45 24.96
CA GLY A 199 -3.94 -12.58 23.52
C GLY A 199 -2.95 -11.75 22.69
N ARG A 200 -1.94 -11.16 23.32
CA ARG A 200 -0.89 -10.42 22.61
C ARG A 200 0.19 -11.38 22.11
N LEU A 201 0.70 -11.14 20.90
CA LEU A 201 1.82 -11.89 20.35
C LEU A 201 3.08 -11.62 21.19
N THR A 202 3.71 -12.68 21.73
CA THR A 202 4.91 -12.59 22.57
C THR A 202 6.16 -13.10 21.90
N GLY A 203 6.05 -13.80 20.79
CA GLY A 203 7.21 -14.28 20.06
C GLY A 203 6.86 -15.01 18.79
N VAL A 204 7.83 -15.05 17.88
CA VAL A 204 7.78 -15.81 16.63
C VAL A 204 9.06 -16.63 16.51
N HIS A 205 8.91 -17.93 16.37
CA HIS A 205 10.01 -18.86 16.11
C HIS A 205 9.96 -19.29 14.66
N THR A 206 11.03 -19.02 13.91
CA THR A 206 11.16 -19.41 12.52
C THR A 206 12.26 -20.44 12.36
N THR A 207 11.93 -21.57 11.76
CA THR A 207 12.86 -22.67 11.46
C THR A 207 12.89 -22.93 9.96
N ALA A 208 14.08 -22.96 9.37
CA ALA A 208 14.35 -23.33 7.99
C ALA A 208 15.65 -24.13 7.90
N ALA A 209 16.05 -24.58 6.71
CA ALA A 209 17.16 -25.50 6.54
C ALA A 209 18.49 -25.07 7.24
N ASN A 210 18.79 -23.78 7.27
CA ASN A 210 19.97 -23.20 7.90
C ASN A 210 19.62 -22.01 8.81
N LEU A 211 18.40 -21.99 9.29
CA LEU A 211 17.87 -20.85 10.03
C LEU A 211 17.05 -21.35 11.23
N ASP A 212 17.42 -20.91 12.41
CA ASP A 212 16.64 -21.10 13.64
C ASP A 212 16.67 -19.78 14.39
N ILE A 213 15.61 -18.99 14.23
CA ILE A 213 15.51 -17.66 14.81
C ILE A 213 14.28 -17.60 15.71
N ASP A 214 14.50 -17.21 16.95
CA ASP A 214 13.43 -16.86 17.87
C ASP A 214 13.44 -15.36 18.11
N ILE A 215 12.34 -14.68 17.74
CA ILE A 215 12.17 -13.25 17.93
C ILE A 215 11.12 -13.03 19.01
N PRO A 216 11.54 -12.66 20.24
CA PRO A 216 10.60 -12.30 21.28
C PRO A 216 10.01 -10.90 21.05
N TYR A 217 8.76 -10.74 21.44
CA TYR A 217 8.03 -9.48 21.37
C TYR A 217 7.68 -9.03 22.79
N ALA A 218 8.48 -8.12 23.34
CA ALA A 218 8.14 -7.40 24.56
C ALA A 218 7.32 -6.16 24.18
N THR A 219 6.27 -5.91 24.95
CA THR A 219 5.43 -4.73 24.78
C THR A 219 5.24 -4.00 26.11
N ASP A 220 5.13 -2.67 26.05
CA ASP A 220 4.71 -1.89 27.21
C ASP A 220 3.20 -2.04 27.47
N PRO A 221 2.67 -1.51 28.59
CA PRO A 221 1.23 -1.58 28.86
C PRO A 221 0.34 -0.95 27.79
N ALA A 222 0.86 0.00 27.04
CA ALA A 222 0.15 0.66 25.95
C ALA A 222 0.18 -0.14 24.64
N GLY A 223 0.98 -1.23 24.59
CA GLY A 223 1.09 -2.10 23.43
C GLY A 223 2.23 -1.74 22.47
N ASN A 224 3.09 -0.80 22.82
CA ASN A 224 4.26 -0.49 22.01
C ASN A 224 5.29 -1.60 22.12
N ARG A 225 5.87 -1.96 20.98
CA ARG A 225 6.97 -2.94 20.96
C ARG A 225 8.21 -2.35 21.60
N LEU A 226 8.78 -3.08 22.55
CA LEU A 226 10.04 -2.74 23.20
C LEU A 226 11.19 -3.57 22.59
N PRO A 227 12.45 -3.09 22.71
CA PRO A 227 13.62 -3.88 22.38
C PRO A 227 13.68 -5.15 23.23
N ASP A 228 14.21 -6.22 22.65
CA ASP A 228 14.47 -7.46 23.38
C ASP A 228 15.49 -7.20 24.50
N PRO A 229 15.16 -7.45 25.77
CA PRO A 229 16.09 -7.26 26.89
C PRO A 229 17.31 -8.18 26.83
N GLU A 230 17.21 -9.34 26.18
CA GLU A 230 18.34 -10.28 26.04
C GLU A 230 19.36 -9.78 25.00
N LEU A 231 18.88 -9.20 23.91
CA LEU A 231 19.73 -8.63 22.85
C LEU A 231 20.23 -7.22 23.18
N HIS A 232 19.49 -6.50 24.00
CA HIS A 232 19.79 -5.11 24.37
C HIS A 232 19.61 -4.90 25.88
N PRO A 233 20.45 -5.56 26.74
CA PRO A 233 20.27 -5.52 28.18
C PRO A 233 20.46 -4.13 28.81
N ASP A 234 21.21 -3.26 28.13
CA ASP A 234 21.47 -1.90 28.57
C ASP A 234 20.48 -0.86 28.00
N SER A 235 19.46 -1.32 27.26
CA SER A 235 18.47 -0.44 26.69
C SER A 235 17.55 0.12 27.78
N THR A 236 17.60 1.44 27.96
CA THR A 236 16.67 2.20 28.82
C THR A 236 15.46 2.69 28.02
N LEU A 237 15.18 2.06 26.86
CA LEU A 237 14.16 2.49 25.94
C LEU A 237 12.77 2.39 26.53
N THR A 238 12.18 3.54 26.72
CA THR A 238 10.77 3.71 27.06
C THR A 238 10.07 4.46 25.93
N ALA A 239 8.78 4.20 25.75
CA ALA A 239 7.96 5.06 24.92
C ALA A 239 7.89 6.46 25.54
N TRP A 240 7.76 7.49 24.69
CA TRP A 240 7.45 8.83 25.16
C TRP A 240 6.09 8.85 25.87
N PRO A 241 5.84 9.84 26.76
CA PRO A 241 4.59 9.90 27.52
C PRO A 241 3.31 9.84 26.65
N ASP A 242 3.41 10.23 25.42
CA ASP A 242 2.32 10.22 24.41
C ASP A 242 2.37 9.01 23.47
N ASN A 243 2.97 7.93 23.93
CA ASN A 243 2.99 6.65 23.22
C ASN A 243 3.84 6.59 21.95
N ARG A 244 4.86 7.46 21.85
CA ARG A 244 5.82 7.47 20.74
C ARG A 244 7.14 6.85 21.16
N ILE A 245 7.78 6.10 20.26
CA ILE A 245 9.07 5.48 20.48
C ILE A 245 10.18 6.52 20.38
N ALA A 246 11.01 6.68 21.41
CA ALA A 246 12.14 7.63 21.41
C ALA A 246 13.35 7.10 20.65
N GLU A 247 13.64 5.82 20.79
CA GLU A 247 14.73 5.13 20.09
C GLU A 247 14.48 3.63 20.01
N ASP A 248 15.15 2.97 19.08
CA ASP A 248 15.21 1.51 18.99
C ASP A 248 16.65 1.02 18.82
N ALA A 249 16.86 -0.22 18.41
CA ALA A 249 18.19 -0.80 18.25
C ALA A 249 19.05 -0.09 17.18
N HIS A 250 18.42 0.59 16.23
CA HIS A 250 19.08 1.14 15.05
C HIS A 250 19.02 2.65 14.94
N TYR A 251 17.98 3.29 15.53
CA TYR A 251 17.68 4.70 15.33
C TYR A 251 17.28 5.42 16.61
N VAL A 252 17.55 6.73 16.61
CA VAL A 252 16.98 7.70 17.55
C VAL A 252 15.96 8.53 16.79
N TYR A 253 14.78 8.73 17.36
CA TYR A 253 13.63 9.39 16.75
C TYR A 253 13.34 10.72 17.42
N ARG A 254 13.00 11.72 16.61
CA ARG A 254 12.49 13.01 17.07
C ARG A 254 11.18 13.33 16.38
N TYR A 255 10.27 13.93 17.12
CA TYR A 255 8.93 14.25 16.66
C TYR A 255 8.71 15.75 16.66
N ASP A 256 7.85 16.23 15.75
CA ASP A 256 7.46 17.64 15.71
C ASP A 256 6.36 17.95 16.77
N GLU A 257 5.92 19.20 16.77
CA GLU A 257 4.90 19.70 17.70
C GLU A 257 3.52 19.00 17.53
N TYR A 258 3.28 18.40 16.36
CA TYR A 258 2.05 17.67 16.07
C TYR A 258 2.17 16.16 16.34
N GLY A 259 3.30 15.69 16.82
CA GLY A 259 3.53 14.28 17.08
C GLY A 259 3.95 13.45 15.87
N ARG A 260 4.31 14.10 14.76
CA ARG A 260 4.77 13.41 13.54
C ARG A 260 6.28 13.21 13.61
N LEU A 261 6.75 12.12 13.03
CA LEU A 261 8.19 11.85 12.95
C LEU A 261 8.88 12.93 12.10
N ALA A 262 9.69 13.78 12.73
CA ALA A 262 10.42 14.86 12.07
C ALA A 262 11.83 14.44 11.68
N GLU A 263 12.48 13.62 12.51
CA GLU A 263 13.88 13.25 12.32
C GLU A 263 14.15 11.83 12.84
N LYS A 264 14.98 11.11 12.12
CA LYS A 264 15.51 9.81 12.49
C LYS A 264 17.01 9.77 12.23
N THR A 265 17.80 9.42 13.23
CA THR A 265 19.28 9.38 13.13
C THR A 265 19.77 7.97 13.41
N ASP A 266 20.74 7.50 12.63
CA ASP A 266 21.40 6.22 12.85
C ASP A 266 22.02 6.20 14.24
N ARG A 267 21.81 5.09 14.97
CA ARG A 267 22.43 4.86 16.27
C ARG A 267 23.77 4.16 16.09
N ILE A 268 24.80 4.72 16.71
CA ILE A 268 26.13 4.13 16.71
C ILE A 268 26.24 3.20 17.92
N PRO A 269 26.59 1.91 17.74
CA PRO A 269 26.85 1.00 18.85
C PRO A 269 27.97 1.51 19.76
N GLU A 270 27.84 1.24 21.07
CA GLU A 270 28.90 1.54 22.02
C GLU A 270 30.20 0.81 21.65
N GLY A 271 31.33 1.50 21.79
CA GLY A 271 32.66 0.94 21.49
C GLY A 271 33.11 1.08 20.04
N VAL A 272 32.26 1.60 19.16
CA VAL A 272 32.64 1.93 17.77
C VAL A 272 33.17 3.36 17.71
N ILE A 273 34.28 3.56 17.01
CA ILE A 273 34.84 4.89 16.80
C ILE A 273 33.86 5.70 15.95
N ARG A 274 33.42 6.83 16.50
CA ARG A 274 32.54 7.75 15.74
C ARG A 274 33.35 8.43 14.63
N MET A 275 33.02 8.10 13.39
CA MET A 275 33.59 8.72 12.20
C MET A 275 32.74 9.89 11.68
N HIS A 276 31.72 10.29 12.42
CA HIS A 276 30.73 11.31 12.01
C HIS A 276 30.03 10.98 10.68
N ASP A 277 29.83 9.71 10.42
CA ASP A 277 29.19 9.17 9.22
C ASP A 277 27.74 8.77 9.43
N GLU A 278 27.14 9.16 10.57
CA GLU A 278 25.75 8.91 10.87
C GLU A 278 24.85 9.55 9.80
N ARG A 279 23.88 8.76 9.33
CA ARG A 279 22.85 9.26 8.44
C ARG A 279 21.68 9.81 9.24
N THR A 280 21.27 11.01 8.89
CA THR A 280 20.10 11.67 9.47
C THR A 280 19.02 11.79 8.42
N HIS A 281 17.84 11.32 8.77
CA HIS A 281 16.65 11.36 7.92
C HIS A 281 15.72 12.46 8.42
N HIS A 282 15.33 13.37 7.54
CA HIS A 282 14.39 14.45 7.84
C HIS A 282 13.09 14.27 7.08
N TYR A 283 11.98 14.49 7.76
CA TYR A 283 10.64 14.31 7.25
C TYR A 283 9.84 15.59 7.40
N HIS A 284 9.20 16.03 6.32
CA HIS A 284 8.38 17.24 6.29
C HIS A 284 6.98 16.89 5.80
N TYR A 285 6.00 17.52 6.41
CA TYR A 285 4.58 17.22 6.20
C TYR A 285 3.83 18.45 5.71
N ASP A 286 2.74 18.21 4.99
CA ASP A 286 1.79 19.25 4.64
C ASP A 286 0.81 19.54 5.79
N SER A 287 -0.12 20.46 5.56
CA SER A 287 -1.15 20.83 6.55
C SER A 287 -2.14 19.70 6.88
N GLN A 288 -2.11 18.60 6.14
CA GLN A 288 -2.95 17.44 6.34
C GLN A 288 -2.18 16.23 6.90
N HIS A 289 -1.00 16.49 7.44
CA HIS A 289 -0.14 15.48 8.05
C HIS A 289 0.36 14.40 7.06
N ARG A 290 0.47 14.75 5.76
CA ARG A 290 1.01 13.87 4.73
C ARG A 290 2.48 14.19 4.52
N LEU A 291 3.30 13.14 4.40
CA LEU A 291 4.74 13.30 4.12
C LEU A 291 4.93 13.80 2.69
N VAL A 292 5.40 15.03 2.52
CA VAL A 292 5.63 15.65 1.21
C VAL A 292 7.09 15.79 0.82
N PHE A 293 7.99 15.78 1.79
CA PHE A 293 9.42 15.93 1.56
C PHE A 293 10.22 15.08 2.53
N TYR A 294 11.22 14.40 2.00
CA TYR A 294 12.18 13.60 2.75
C TYR A 294 13.59 13.90 2.27
N THR A 295 14.53 14.03 3.19
CA THR A 295 15.96 14.13 2.84
C THR A 295 16.78 13.24 3.77
N ARG A 296 17.81 12.61 3.22
CA ARG A 296 18.83 11.89 3.98
C ARG A 296 20.14 12.65 3.86
N ILE A 297 20.70 13.03 5.01
CA ILE A 297 21.92 13.80 5.12
C ILE A 297 23.01 12.93 5.74
N GLN A 298 24.21 13.00 5.17
CA GLN A 298 25.42 12.37 5.70
C GLN A 298 26.60 13.30 5.46
N HIS A 299 27.47 13.45 6.43
CA HIS A 299 28.59 14.42 6.40
C HIS A 299 28.16 15.88 6.12
N GLY A 300 26.99 16.26 6.61
CA GLY A 300 26.43 17.60 6.39
C GLY A 300 25.86 17.85 5.00
N GLU A 301 25.81 16.83 4.13
CA GLU A 301 25.37 16.97 2.75
C GLU A 301 24.22 16.04 2.39
N PRO A 302 23.23 16.52 1.61
CA PRO A 302 22.12 15.69 1.20
C PRO A 302 22.59 14.57 0.26
N GLN A 303 22.24 13.34 0.61
CA GLN A 303 22.51 12.14 -0.20
C GLN A 303 21.31 11.76 -1.05
N VAL A 304 20.12 11.97 -0.52
CA VAL A 304 18.84 11.67 -1.17
C VAL A 304 17.86 12.76 -0.80
N GLU A 305 17.09 13.18 -1.80
CA GLU A 305 15.93 14.05 -1.63
C GLU A 305 14.75 13.39 -2.31
N SER A 306 13.61 13.29 -1.60
CA SER A 306 12.39 12.73 -2.14
C SER A 306 11.22 13.69 -1.95
N ARG A 307 10.39 13.82 -2.97
CA ARG A 307 9.17 14.62 -2.93
C ARG A 307 7.99 13.76 -3.32
N TYR A 308 6.89 13.96 -2.63
CA TYR A 308 5.70 13.13 -2.78
C TYR A 308 4.49 13.98 -3.15
N LEU A 309 3.70 13.46 -4.08
CA LEU A 309 2.42 14.06 -4.46
C LEU A 309 1.28 13.17 -4.00
N TYR A 310 0.23 13.81 -3.50
CA TYR A 310 -0.99 13.15 -3.04
C TYR A 310 -2.20 13.72 -3.75
N ASP A 311 -3.19 12.87 -3.97
CA ASP A 311 -4.50 13.32 -4.40
C ASP A 311 -5.32 13.85 -3.22
N PRO A 312 -6.48 14.47 -3.47
CA PRO A 312 -7.30 15.01 -2.38
C PRO A 312 -7.82 13.97 -1.39
N LEU A 313 -7.86 12.69 -1.78
CA LEU A 313 -8.25 11.58 -0.90
C LEU A 313 -7.11 11.07 -0.02
N GLY A 314 -5.89 11.62 -0.18
CA GLY A 314 -4.72 11.22 0.59
C GLY A 314 -3.96 10.03 0.01
N ARG A 315 -4.29 9.59 -1.19
CA ARG A 315 -3.56 8.53 -1.89
C ARG A 315 -2.32 9.13 -2.54
N ARG A 316 -1.19 8.45 -2.43
CA ARG A 316 0.05 8.90 -3.09
C ARG A 316 -0.04 8.68 -4.59
N THR A 317 0.10 9.75 -5.37
CA THR A 317 0.04 9.72 -6.84
C THR A 317 1.39 9.81 -7.50
N GLY A 318 2.38 10.37 -6.83
CA GLY A 318 3.72 10.53 -7.38
C GLY A 318 4.82 10.56 -6.34
N LYS A 319 5.99 10.13 -6.76
CA LYS A 319 7.23 10.18 -5.99
C LYS A 319 8.35 10.57 -6.93
N ARG A 320 9.14 11.57 -6.54
CA ARG A 320 10.34 11.99 -7.26
C ARG A 320 11.52 11.92 -6.33
N VAL A 321 12.61 11.26 -6.77
CA VAL A 321 13.80 11.02 -5.96
C VAL A 321 15.02 11.56 -6.69
N TRP A 322 15.75 12.45 -6.02
CA TRP A 322 17.05 12.92 -6.45
C TRP A 322 18.12 12.24 -5.58
N ARG A 323 19.15 11.70 -6.26
CA ARG A 323 20.26 11.03 -5.58
C ARG A 323 21.56 11.77 -5.84
N ARG A 324 22.46 11.76 -4.86
CA ARG A 324 23.78 12.32 -5.03
C ARG A 324 24.58 11.49 -6.03
N GLU A 325 25.10 12.16 -7.05
CA GLU A 325 25.89 11.54 -8.12
C GLU A 325 27.01 12.49 -8.56
N ARG A 326 28.01 11.95 -9.24
CA ARG A 326 29.02 12.77 -9.94
C ARG A 326 28.43 13.30 -11.23
N ASP A 327 28.53 14.61 -11.41
CA ASP A 327 28.22 15.23 -12.68
C ASP A 327 29.34 15.04 -13.71
N LEU A 328 29.14 15.59 -14.92
CA LEU A 328 30.12 15.50 -16.00
C LEU A 328 31.44 16.21 -15.69
N THR A 329 31.47 17.09 -14.72
CA THR A 329 32.67 17.80 -14.26
C THR A 329 33.40 17.11 -13.11
N GLY A 330 32.84 15.99 -12.61
CA GLY A 330 33.37 15.21 -11.51
C GLY A 330 32.94 15.68 -10.12
N TRP A 331 32.11 16.72 -10.02
CA TRP A 331 31.56 17.20 -8.77
C TRP A 331 30.39 16.36 -8.30
N MET A 332 30.34 16.11 -6.99
CA MET A 332 29.21 15.41 -6.37
C MET A 332 28.09 16.39 -6.09
N SER A 333 26.92 16.13 -6.65
CA SER A 333 25.70 16.90 -6.42
C SER A 333 24.45 16.01 -6.54
N LEU A 334 23.30 16.50 -6.12
CA LEU A 334 22.04 15.82 -6.42
C LEU A 334 21.80 15.80 -7.94
N SER A 335 21.26 14.71 -8.44
CA SER A 335 20.92 14.53 -9.86
C SER A 335 20.03 15.66 -10.36
N ARG A 336 20.20 16.07 -11.62
CA ARG A 336 19.38 17.14 -12.21
C ARG A 336 17.96 16.66 -12.50
N LYS A 337 17.83 15.41 -12.93
CA LYS A 337 16.54 14.76 -13.20
C LYS A 337 16.23 13.77 -12.09
N PRO A 338 15.02 13.82 -11.52
CA PRO A 338 14.62 12.85 -10.53
C PRO A 338 14.26 11.50 -11.18
N GLU A 339 14.37 10.45 -10.39
CA GLU A 339 13.69 9.19 -10.65
C GLU A 339 12.22 9.38 -10.29
N GLU A 340 11.32 9.23 -11.25
CA GLU A 340 9.89 9.41 -11.05
C GLU A 340 9.18 8.07 -10.93
N THR A 341 8.30 7.97 -9.95
CA THR A 341 7.37 6.85 -9.80
C THR A 341 5.96 7.40 -9.70
N TRP A 342 5.06 6.87 -10.53
CA TRP A 342 3.66 7.23 -10.56
C TRP A 342 2.78 6.09 -10.06
N TYR A 343 1.74 6.42 -9.32
CA TYR A 343 0.84 5.47 -8.69
C TYR A 343 -0.59 5.70 -9.19
N GLY A 344 -1.19 4.65 -9.75
CA GLY A 344 -2.58 4.64 -10.16
C GLY A 344 -3.46 3.87 -9.20
N TRP A 345 -4.64 4.39 -8.92
CA TRP A 345 -5.57 3.86 -7.93
C TRP A 345 -6.91 3.50 -8.54
N ASP A 346 -7.55 2.50 -7.95
CA ASP A 346 -8.96 2.18 -8.15
C ASP A 346 -9.59 2.08 -6.75
N GLY A 347 -10.32 3.11 -6.35
CA GLY A 347 -10.74 3.27 -4.96
C GLY A 347 -9.53 3.28 -4.02
N ASP A 348 -9.53 2.44 -3.01
CA ASP A 348 -8.43 2.31 -2.05
C ASP A 348 -7.36 1.29 -2.48
N GLY A 349 -7.52 0.68 -3.65
CA GLY A 349 -6.58 -0.30 -4.20
C GLY A 349 -5.52 0.35 -5.09
N LEU A 350 -4.24 0.16 -4.76
CA LEU A 350 -3.13 0.54 -5.62
C LEU A 350 -3.04 -0.44 -6.79
N THR A 351 -3.41 0.00 -7.99
CA THR A 351 -3.49 -0.86 -9.18
C THR A 351 -2.30 -0.72 -10.11
N THR A 352 -1.62 0.42 -10.10
CA THR A 352 -0.54 0.69 -11.04
C THR A 352 0.62 1.38 -10.36
N VAL A 353 1.82 0.87 -10.57
CA VAL A 353 3.08 1.53 -10.20
C VAL A 353 3.92 1.65 -11.47
N GLN A 354 4.17 2.87 -11.91
CA GLN A 354 4.92 3.14 -13.14
C GLN A 354 6.19 3.90 -12.85
N THR A 355 7.31 3.34 -13.30
CA THR A 355 8.62 3.99 -13.34
C THR A 355 8.98 4.33 -14.77
N GLN A 356 10.17 4.89 -15.00
CA GLN A 356 10.68 5.09 -16.37
C GLN A 356 10.93 3.78 -17.11
N GLN A 357 11.17 2.70 -16.38
CA GLN A 357 11.58 1.42 -16.95
C GLN A 357 10.45 0.40 -16.96
N THR A 358 9.62 0.36 -15.95
CA THR A 358 8.62 -0.69 -15.76
C THR A 358 7.26 -0.16 -15.40
N ARG A 359 6.24 -0.95 -15.73
CA ARG A 359 4.87 -0.76 -15.30
C ARG A 359 4.39 -2.04 -14.61
N ILE A 360 4.02 -1.91 -13.35
CA ILE A 360 3.49 -3.01 -12.54
C ILE A 360 2.02 -2.75 -12.30
N GLN A 361 1.17 -3.69 -12.68
CA GLN A 361 -0.27 -3.60 -12.51
C GLN A 361 -0.78 -4.78 -11.69
N THR A 362 -1.67 -4.50 -10.76
CA THR A 362 -2.26 -5.48 -9.87
C THR A 362 -3.77 -5.52 -10.08
N VAL A 363 -4.30 -6.72 -10.26
CA VAL A 363 -5.75 -6.98 -10.30
C VAL A 363 -6.14 -7.61 -8.97
N TYR A 364 -7.07 -6.97 -8.29
CA TYR A 364 -7.58 -7.43 -7.00
C TYR A 364 -8.87 -8.23 -7.18
N GLN A 365 -9.13 -9.10 -6.24
CA GLN A 365 -10.43 -9.76 -6.11
C GLN A 365 -11.53 -8.70 -5.90
N PRO A 366 -12.71 -8.80 -6.54
CA PRO A 366 -13.77 -7.82 -6.38
C PRO A 366 -14.17 -7.61 -4.93
N GLY A 367 -14.26 -6.35 -4.51
CA GLY A 367 -14.62 -5.98 -3.15
C GLY A 367 -13.57 -6.34 -2.07
N SER A 368 -12.34 -6.63 -2.47
CA SER A 368 -11.27 -7.09 -1.59
C SER A 368 -9.95 -6.41 -1.96
N PHE A 369 -9.01 -6.37 -1.01
CA PHE A 369 -7.62 -5.99 -1.25
C PHE A 369 -6.71 -7.20 -1.50
N THR A 370 -7.28 -8.37 -1.75
CA THR A 370 -6.51 -9.57 -2.09
C THR A 370 -6.08 -9.52 -3.54
N PRO A 371 -4.76 -9.44 -3.83
CA PRO A 371 -4.28 -9.45 -5.20
C PRO A 371 -4.43 -10.84 -5.83
N LEU A 372 -4.94 -10.89 -7.05
CA LEU A 372 -5.07 -12.10 -7.86
C LEU A 372 -3.95 -12.23 -8.87
N LEU A 373 -3.63 -11.12 -9.54
CA LEU A 373 -2.64 -11.05 -10.60
C LEU A 373 -1.73 -9.87 -10.38
N ARG A 374 -0.47 -10.07 -10.72
CA ARG A 374 0.50 -9.00 -10.91
C ARG A 374 1.07 -9.14 -12.32
N ILE A 375 0.96 -8.07 -13.09
CA ILE A 375 1.48 -8.00 -14.46
C ILE A 375 2.57 -6.95 -14.47
N GLU A 376 3.74 -7.34 -14.94
CA GLU A 376 4.90 -6.46 -15.09
C GLU A 376 5.28 -6.39 -16.56
N THR A 377 5.34 -5.16 -17.08
CA THR A 377 5.71 -4.87 -18.46
C THR A 377 6.86 -3.86 -18.48
N GLU A 378 7.74 -3.97 -19.47
CA GLU A 378 8.71 -2.92 -19.72
C GLU A 378 8.02 -1.71 -20.34
N ASN A 379 8.50 -0.52 -20.00
CA ASN A 379 7.87 0.72 -20.47
C ASN A 379 8.03 0.83 -22.00
N GLY A 380 6.92 0.97 -22.71
CA GLY A 380 6.87 0.99 -24.17
C GLY A 380 6.45 -0.33 -24.83
N GLU A 381 6.32 -1.42 -24.08
CA GLU A 381 5.73 -2.67 -24.54
C GLU A 381 4.21 -2.69 -24.27
N GLN A 382 3.46 -3.26 -25.20
CA GLN A 382 2.04 -3.55 -24.96
C GLN A 382 1.91 -4.83 -24.15
N ALA A 383 1.06 -4.79 -23.13
CA ALA A 383 0.74 -5.95 -22.30
C ALA A 383 -0.01 -7.02 -23.08
#